data_283dd2eb5fbe787fdcdd3da951c9ee55
#
_entry.id   283dd2eb5fbe787fdcdd3da951c9ee55
#
_cell.length_a   1.000
_cell.length_b   1.000
_cell.length_c   1.000
_cell.angle_alpha   90.00
_cell.angle_beta   90.00
_cell.angle_gamma   90.00
#
_symmetry.space_group_name_H-M   'P 1'
#
loop_
_entity.id
_entity.type
_entity.pdbx_description
1 polymer ?
#
loop_
_entity_poly.entity_id
_entity_poly.type
_entity_poly.pdbx_seq_one_letter_code
_entity_poly.pdbx_strand_id
1 'polypeptide(L)'
;VLVMCTVLSHDLVNSPDVVAMIAASAALTLSGVPFMGPIAAARVGFEDGDYVLNPTVDDMQGLRNNPDQRLDLVVAGTKDAVMMVESEAYELSEDEMLGAVTFAHEQIQPVIDLIIEVAEDCAKEPFNFEAPDFTKLLKNVKKIGEKKMRSAFSITDKQERQASVTETREFIKSKLSEEELEDPNLGSAMKKLEAGILRGDVVKGGKRIDGRSTTDIRQIVS
;
A
#
# COMPACT_ATOMS: atom_id res chain seq x y z
N VAL A 1 4.50 14.91 4.85
CA VAL A 1 3.50 15.10 5.92
C VAL A 1 3.79 14.10 7.03
N LEU A 2 3.78 14.53 8.29
CA LEU A 2 3.86 13.68 9.48
C LEU A 2 2.47 13.63 10.12
N VAL A 3 1.96 12.42 10.34
CA VAL A 3 0.70 12.18 11.05
C VAL A 3 1.02 11.49 12.37
N MET A 4 0.55 12.07 13.47
CA MET A 4 0.67 11.48 14.80
C MET A 4 -0.71 11.32 15.41
N CYS A 5 -1.05 10.09 15.78
CA CYS A 5 -2.28 9.78 16.48
C CYS A 5 -2.00 9.62 17.97
N THR A 6 -2.74 10.33 18.81
CA THR A 6 -2.63 10.24 20.27
C THR A 6 -3.98 9.81 20.84
N VAL A 7 -4.01 8.68 21.51
CA VAL A 7 -5.19 8.20 22.23
C VAL A 7 -5.31 8.97 23.55
N LEU A 8 -6.28 9.85 23.65
CA LEU A 8 -6.50 10.66 24.85
C LEU A 8 -7.38 9.96 25.89
N SER A 9 -8.26 9.08 25.44
CA SER A 9 -9.17 8.31 26.31
C SER A 9 -9.47 6.98 25.62
N HIS A 10 -9.52 5.90 26.40
CA HIS A 10 -9.85 4.56 25.94
C HIS A 10 -10.75 3.88 26.96
N ASP A 11 -11.82 3.28 26.49
CA ASP A 11 -12.80 2.56 27.34
C ASP A 11 -12.35 1.13 27.71
N LEU A 12 -11.22 0.67 27.14
CA LEU A 12 -10.68 -0.69 27.26
C LEU A 12 -11.55 -1.78 26.62
N VAL A 13 -12.59 -1.40 25.91
CA VAL A 13 -13.54 -2.29 25.23
C VAL A 13 -13.36 -2.23 23.72
N ASN A 14 -13.30 -1.03 23.14
CA ASN A 14 -13.18 -0.83 21.70
C ASN A 14 -11.74 -0.56 21.30
N SER A 15 -11.21 -1.26 20.27
CA SER A 15 -9.84 -1.04 19.81
C SER A 15 -9.70 0.37 19.19
N PRO A 16 -8.67 1.16 19.59
CA PRO A 16 -8.49 2.52 19.10
C PRO A 16 -7.88 2.63 17.72
N ASP A 17 -7.37 1.56 17.14
CA ASP A 17 -6.62 1.54 15.87
C ASP A 17 -7.49 1.94 14.67
N VAL A 18 -8.70 1.38 14.54
CA VAL A 18 -9.65 1.72 13.48
C VAL A 18 -10.05 3.20 13.60
N VAL A 19 -10.34 3.68 14.81
CA VAL A 19 -10.67 5.08 15.06
C VAL A 19 -9.49 5.99 14.71
N ALA A 20 -8.26 5.60 15.03
CA ALA A 20 -7.06 6.35 14.68
C ALA A 20 -6.86 6.46 13.16
N MET A 21 -7.12 5.40 12.41
CA MET A 21 -7.05 5.43 10.94
C MET A 21 -8.10 6.37 10.34
N ILE A 22 -9.33 6.31 10.83
CA ILE A 22 -10.41 7.22 10.40
C ILE A 22 -10.08 8.67 10.73
N ALA A 23 -9.60 8.93 11.94
CA ALA A 23 -9.22 10.27 12.39
C ALA A 23 -8.05 10.84 11.56
N ALA A 24 -7.04 10.02 11.26
CA ALA A 24 -5.92 10.41 10.40
C ALA A 24 -6.39 10.76 8.98
N SER A 25 -7.28 9.94 8.42
CA SER A 25 -7.88 10.16 7.10
C SER A 25 -8.69 11.45 7.04
N ALA A 26 -9.57 11.67 8.03
CA ALA A 26 -10.35 12.89 8.15
C ALA A 26 -9.44 14.13 8.28
N ALA A 27 -8.44 14.08 9.15
CA ALA A 27 -7.50 15.19 9.34
C ALA A 27 -6.74 15.55 8.05
N LEU A 28 -6.30 14.55 7.28
CA LEU A 28 -5.63 14.75 5.99
C LEU A 28 -6.60 15.37 4.98
N THR A 29 -7.82 14.84 4.87
CA THR A 29 -8.85 15.33 3.95
C THR A 29 -9.21 16.79 4.23
N LEU A 30 -9.34 17.16 5.52
CA LEU A 30 -9.70 18.51 5.96
C LEU A 30 -8.52 19.50 5.89
N SER A 31 -7.28 19.04 5.84
CA SER A 31 -6.09 19.90 5.96
C SER A 31 -5.75 20.73 4.73
N GLY A 32 -6.30 20.39 3.58
CA GLY A 32 -5.94 20.98 2.28
C GLY A 32 -4.66 20.42 1.65
N VAL A 33 -3.96 19.47 2.27
CA VAL A 33 -2.82 18.80 1.63
C VAL A 33 -3.30 17.98 0.42
N PRO A 34 -2.45 17.81 -0.62
CA PRO A 34 -2.82 16.97 -1.77
C PRO A 34 -2.93 15.50 -1.34
N PHE A 35 -4.13 15.09 -0.99
CA PHE A 35 -4.50 13.75 -0.57
C PHE A 35 -5.56 13.19 -1.53
N MET A 36 -5.35 11.99 -2.07
CA MET A 36 -6.12 11.41 -3.18
C MET A 36 -7.45 10.78 -2.72
N GLY A 37 -8.07 11.35 -1.71
CA GLY A 37 -9.36 10.96 -1.18
C GLY A 37 -9.27 10.25 0.16
N PRO A 38 -10.37 10.28 0.94
CA PRO A 38 -10.40 9.65 2.24
C PRO A 38 -10.30 8.13 2.13
N ILE A 39 -9.71 7.55 3.17
CA ILE A 39 -9.77 6.12 3.47
C ILE A 39 -10.57 5.92 4.74
N ALA A 40 -11.14 4.73 4.90
CA ALA A 40 -11.65 4.27 6.17
C ALA A 40 -11.17 2.84 6.44
N ALA A 41 -11.36 2.38 7.65
CA ALA A 41 -10.98 1.04 8.06
C ALA A 41 -12.08 0.40 8.90
N ALA A 42 -12.08 -0.94 8.90
CA ALA A 42 -12.90 -1.76 9.76
C ALA A 42 -12.11 -2.97 10.25
N ARG A 43 -12.43 -3.43 11.45
CA ARG A 43 -12.00 -4.73 11.95
C ARG A 43 -13.15 -5.72 11.78
N VAL A 44 -12.85 -6.94 11.35
CA VAL A 44 -13.84 -8.00 11.16
C VAL A 44 -13.41 -9.23 11.92
N GLY A 45 -14.30 -9.71 12.76
CA GLY A 45 -14.27 -11.04 13.37
C GLY A 45 -15.11 -12.03 12.57
N PHE A 46 -14.98 -13.33 12.89
CA PHE A 46 -15.82 -14.39 12.33
C PHE A 46 -16.19 -15.35 13.44
N GLU A 47 -17.47 -15.40 13.77
CA GLU A 47 -18.03 -16.18 14.87
C GLU A 47 -19.30 -16.87 14.41
N ASP A 48 -19.44 -18.16 14.70
CA ASP A 48 -20.62 -19.00 14.38
C ASP A 48 -21.07 -18.95 12.89
N GLY A 49 -20.14 -18.65 11.98
CA GLY A 49 -20.44 -18.55 10.55
C GLY A 49 -20.80 -17.13 10.05
N ASP A 50 -20.82 -16.13 10.93
CA ASP A 50 -21.17 -14.75 10.63
C ASP A 50 -19.98 -13.79 10.77
N TYR A 51 -19.96 -12.73 9.96
CA TYR A 51 -18.98 -11.66 10.08
C TYR A 51 -19.41 -10.64 11.13
N VAL A 52 -18.52 -10.34 12.08
CA VAL A 52 -18.75 -9.38 13.16
C VAL A 52 -17.96 -8.11 12.89
N LEU A 53 -18.66 -6.98 12.77
CA LEU A 53 -18.03 -5.68 12.54
C LEU A 53 -17.50 -5.08 13.85
N ASN A 54 -16.21 -4.69 13.84
CA ASN A 54 -15.54 -4.03 14.95
C ASN A 54 -15.77 -4.75 16.30
N PRO A 55 -15.44 -6.05 16.40
CA PRO A 55 -15.57 -6.80 17.63
C PRO A 55 -14.78 -6.14 18.76
N THR A 56 -15.24 -6.34 20.00
CA THR A 56 -14.56 -5.76 21.17
C THR A 56 -13.21 -6.41 21.43
N VAL A 57 -12.39 -5.76 22.27
CA VAL A 57 -11.10 -6.33 22.69
C VAL A 57 -11.26 -7.69 23.36
N ASP A 58 -12.33 -7.86 24.14
CA ASP A 58 -12.61 -9.13 24.82
C ASP A 58 -13.05 -10.22 23.83
N ASP A 59 -13.88 -9.89 22.84
CA ASP A 59 -14.25 -10.80 21.76
C ASP A 59 -13.02 -11.26 21.00
N MET A 60 -12.06 -10.35 20.73
CA MET A 60 -10.82 -10.65 20.03
C MET A 60 -9.82 -11.47 20.86
N GLN A 61 -9.81 -11.32 22.19
CA GLN A 61 -9.03 -12.20 23.07
C GLN A 61 -9.53 -13.64 23.05
N GLY A 62 -10.81 -13.83 22.78
CA GLY A 62 -11.42 -15.14 22.57
C GLY A 62 -10.82 -15.89 21.37
N LEU A 63 -10.40 -15.20 20.30
CA LEU A 63 -9.79 -15.82 19.11
C LEU A 63 -8.64 -16.76 19.43
N ARG A 64 -7.79 -16.40 20.38
CA ARG A 64 -6.65 -17.25 20.81
C ARG A 64 -7.05 -18.46 21.62
N ASN A 65 -8.24 -18.45 22.24
CA ASN A 65 -8.70 -19.46 23.17
C ASN A 65 -10.04 -20.09 22.77
N ASN A 66 -10.72 -19.53 21.77
CA ASN A 66 -12.02 -20.00 21.29
C ASN A 66 -11.88 -20.50 19.84
N PRO A 67 -11.99 -21.81 19.57
CA PRO A 67 -11.88 -22.35 18.22
C PRO A 67 -13.03 -21.90 17.29
N ASP A 68 -14.10 -21.33 17.83
CA ASP A 68 -15.25 -20.85 17.06
C ASP A 68 -15.04 -19.41 16.56
N GLN A 69 -14.16 -18.63 17.20
CA GLN A 69 -13.70 -17.33 16.69
C GLN A 69 -12.41 -17.51 15.90
N ARG A 70 -12.47 -17.37 14.59
CA ARG A 70 -11.42 -17.82 13.69
C ARG A 70 -10.76 -16.70 12.87
N LEU A 71 -11.15 -15.44 13.08
CA LEU A 71 -10.65 -14.31 12.30
C LEU A 71 -10.45 -13.06 13.13
N ASP A 72 -9.28 -12.47 12.99
CA ASP A 72 -8.99 -11.06 13.27
C ASP A 72 -8.49 -10.43 11.96
N LEU A 73 -9.32 -9.61 11.33
CA LEU A 73 -9.05 -9.02 10.04
C LEU A 73 -9.22 -7.50 10.13
N VAL A 74 -8.18 -6.75 9.77
CA VAL A 74 -8.27 -5.30 9.57
C VAL A 74 -8.18 -5.00 8.08
N VAL A 75 -9.17 -4.28 7.57
CA VAL A 75 -9.23 -3.82 6.18
C VAL A 75 -9.28 -2.30 6.17
N ALA A 76 -8.46 -1.70 5.33
CA ALA A 76 -8.56 -0.29 5.01
C ALA A 76 -8.65 -0.07 3.50
N GLY A 77 -9.44 0.92 3.09
CA GLY A 77 -9.65 1.17 1.67
C GLY A 77 -10.22 2.56 1.38
N THR A 78 -10.25 2.86 0.10
CA THR A 78 -10.99 3.98 -0.47
C THR A 78 -12.41 3.55 -0.86
N LYS A 79 -13.18 4.48 -1.42
CA LYS A 79 -14.51 4.16 -1.95
C LYS A 79 -14.48 3.03 -2.99
N ASP A 80 -13.45 3.00 -3.82
CA ASP A 80 -13.39 2.14 -5.00
C ASP A 80 -12.46 0.92 -4.84
N ALA A 81 -11.62 0.88 -3.80
CA ALA A 81 -10.61 -0.15 -3.68
C ALA A 81 -10.18 -0.45 -2.24
N VAL A 82 -9.96 -1.74 -1.97
CA VAL A 82 -9.24 -2.20 -0.79
C VAL A 82 -7.76 -1.92 -0.95
N MET A 83 -7.13 -1.28 0.03
CA MET A 83 -5.73 -0.89 0.01
C MET A 83 -4.86 -1.62 1.01
N MET A 84 -5.43 -2.04 2.13
CA MET A 84 -4.73 -2.77 3.19
C MET A 84 -5.60 -3.92 3.68
N VAL A 85 -4.97 -5.06 3.86
CA VAL A 85 -5.54 -6.24 4.50
C VAL A 85 -4.47 -6.81 5.43
N GLU A 86 -4.79 -6.92 6.72
CA GLU A 86 -3.94 -7.55 7.71
C GLU A 86 -4.78 -8.50 8.55
N SER A 87 -4.37 -9.77 8.66
CA SER A 87 -5.19 -10.77 9.35
C SER A 87 -4.40 -11.84 10.10
N GLU A 88 -4.97 -12.28 11.21
CA GLU A 88 -4.74 -13.60 11.81
C GLU A 88 -5.99 -14.43 11.56
N ALA A 89 -5.83 -15.63 10.98
CA ALA A 89 -6.93 -16.53 10.66
C ALA A 89 -6.59 -17.98 11.00
N TYR A 90 -7.56 -18.73 11.46
CA TYR A 90 -7.43 -20.13 11.81
C TYR A 90 -8.23 -21.01 10.84
N GLU A 91 -7.56 -21.48 9.76
CA GLU A 91 -8.08 -22.45 8.80
C GLU A 91 -9.41 -22.08 8.14
N LEU A 92 -9.64 -20.76 7.87
CA LEU A 92 -10.76 -20.29 7.07
C LEU A 92 -10.54 -20.59 5.60
N SER A 93 -11.62 -20.86 4.88
CA SER A 93 -11.59 -21.04 3.43
C SER A 93 -11.31 -19.72 2.70
N GLU A 94 -10.89 -19.80 1.44
CA GLU A 94 -10.68 -18.61 0.59
C GLU A 94 -11.97 -17.81 0.41
N ASP A 95 -13.12 -18.48 0.32
CA ASP A 95 -14.43 -17.85 0.17
C ASP A 95 -14.82 -17.07 1.43
N GLU A 96 -14.59 -17.64 2.63
CA GLU A 96 -14.83 -16.95 3.91
C GLU A 96 -13.91 -15.74 4.06
N MET A 97 -12.63 -15.87 3.71
CA MET A 97 -11.67 -14.76 3.76
C MET A 97 -12.03 -13.65 2.76
N LEU A 98 -12.40 -14.00 1.53
CA LEU A 98 -12.85 -13.04 0.52
C LEU A 98 -14.14 -12.34 0.95
N GLY A 99 -15.08 -13.10 1.51
CA GLY A 99 -16.33 -12.58 2.07
C GLY A 99 -16.07 -11.56 3.19
N ALA A 100 -15.15 -11.86 4.11
CA ALA A 100 -14.76 -10.94 5.19
C ALA A 100 -14.17 -9.62 4.67
N VAL A 101 -13.29 -9.68 3.67
CA VAL A 101 -12.72 -8.48 3.03
C VAL A 101 -13.80 -7.66 2.33
N THR A 102 -14.71 -8.31 1.61
CA THR A 102 -15.83 -7.65 0.94
C THR A 102 -16.77 -7.00 1.95
N PHE A 103 -17.14 -7.72 2.99
CA PHE A 103 -17.96 -7.21 4.09
C PHE A 103 -17.32 -5.95 4.71
N ALA A 104 -16.03 -6.01 5.07
CA ALA A 104 -15.32 -4.85 5.61
C ALA A 104 -15.37 -3.64 4.66
N HIS A 105 -15.12 -3.86 3.36
CA HIS A 105 -15.15 -2.78 2.36
C HIS A 105 -16.53 -2.15 2.21
N GLU A 106 -17.60 -2.92 2.31
CA GLU A 106 -18.96 -2.40 2.32
C GLU A 106 -19.25 -1.57 3.58
N GLN A 107 -18.77 -2.04 4.75
CA GLN A 107 -19.01 -1.36 6.03
C GLN A 107 -18.24 -0.04 6.19
N ILE A 108 -17.12 0.15 5.49
CA ILE A 108 -16.38 1.42 5.55
C ILE A 108 -16.97 2.53 4.66
N GLN A 109 -17.86 2.21 3.72
CA GLN A 109 -18.42 3.19 2.78
C GLN A 109 -19.14 4.35 3.49
N PRO A 110 -20.03 4.13 4.47
CA PRO A 110 -20.69 5.22 5.19
C PRO A 110 -19.71 6.15 5.92
N VAL A 111 -18.59 5.61 6.41
CA VAL A 111 -17.55 6.41 7.08
C VAL A 111 -16.82 7.32 6.08
N ILE A 112 -16.52 6.81 4.89
CA ILE A 112 -15.91 7.59 3.81
C ILE A 112 -16.85 8.71 3.38
N ASP A 113 -18.14 8.43 3.17
CA ASP A 113 -19.13 9.40 2.78
C ASP A 113 -19.29 10.50 3.87
N LEU A 114 -19.26 10.13 5.15
CA LEU A 114 -19.27 11.08 6.25
C LEU A 114 -18.02 11.99 6.25
N ILE A 115 -16.84 11.45 6.01
CA ILE A 115 -15.61 12.27 5.93
C ILE A 115 -15.73 13.29 4.78
N ILE A 116 -16.29 12.88 3.64
CA ILE A 116 -16.51 13.77 2.49
C ILE A 116 -17.49 14.89 2.86
N GLU A 117 -18.63 14.55 3.48
CA GLU A 117 -19.63 15.52 3.93
C GLU A 117 -19.02 16.56 4.89
N VAL A 118 -18.27 16.12 5.90
CA VAL A 118 -17.55 17.02 6.80
C VAL A 118 -16.53 17.89 6.08
N ALA A 119 -15.86 17.35 5.06
CA ALA A 119 -14.89 18.09 4.27
C ALA A 119 -15.56 19.18 3.41
N GLU A 120 -16.74 18.91 2.85
CA GLU A 120 -17.51 19.92 2.12
C GLU A 120 -17.88 21.13 2.99
N ASP A 121 -18.11 20.90 4.29
CA ASP A 121 -18.48 21.96 5.22
C ASP A 121 -17.30 22.76 5.77
N CYS A 122 -16.15 22.12 6.03
CA CYS A 122 -15.09 22.75 6.82
C CYS A 122 -13.64 22.45 6.38
N ALA A 123 -13.43 21.86 5.20
CA ALA A 123 -12.05 21.67 4.70
C ALA A 123 -11.36 23.01 4.44
N LYS A 124 -10.05 23.03 4.69
CA LYS A 124 -9.20 24.17 4.35
C LYS A 124 -9.02 24.25 2.83
N GLU A 125 -8.71 25.45 2.35
CA GLU A 125 -8.32 25.65 0.96
C GLU A 125 -7.16 24.72 0.59
N PRO A 126 -7.21 24.08 -0.60
CA PRO A 126 -6.13 23.19 -1.06
C PRO A 126 -4.80 23.92 -1.15
N PHE A 127 -3.73 23.24 -0.75
CA PHE A 127 -2.37 23.72 -0.96
C PHE A 127 -2.09 23.86 -2.46
N ASN A 128 -1.52 25.00 -2.86
CA ASN A 128 -0.94 25.13 -4.19
C ASN A 128 0.30 24.23 -4.28
N PHE A 129 0.14 23.05 -4.85
CA PHE A 129 1.20 22.06 -5.00
C PHE A 129 1.43 21.75 -6.49
N GLU A 130 2.62 22.04 -6.96
CA GLU A 130 3.07 21.63 -8.28
C GLU A 130 4.05 20.47 -8.13
N ALA A 131 3.71 19.34 -8.75
CA ALA A 131 4.58 18.16 -8.74
C ALA A 131 5.88 18.47 -9.52
N PRO A 132 7.07 18.08 -9.02
CA PRO A 132 8.32 18.29 -9.73
C PRO A 132 8.30 17.66 -11.13
N ASP A 133 8.60 18.43 -12.15
CA ASP A 133 8.78 17.91 -13.52
C ASP A 133 10.23 17.50 -13.77
N PHE A 134 10.48 16.21 -13.76
CA PHE A 134 11.77 15.62 -14.10
C PHE A 134 11.73 14.80 -15.40
N THR A 135 10.83 15.15 -16.31
CA THR A 135 10.64 14.44 -17.59
C THR A 135 11.91 14.43 -18.44
N LYS A 136 12.66 15.53 -18.46
CA LYS A 136 13.94 15.62 -19.21
C LYS A 136 14.98 14.68 -18.63
N LEU A 137 15.17 14.73 -17.31
CA LEU A 137 16.09 13.86 -16.58
C LEU A 137 15.72 12.38 -16.78
N LEU A 138 14.45 12.04 -16.66
CA LEU A 138 13.97 10.67 -16.89
C LEU A 138 14.24 10.19 -18.32
N LYS A 139 14.07 11.05 -19.34
CA LYS A 139 14.40 10.71 -20.73
C LYS A 139 15.89 10.42 -20.90
N ASN A 140 16.76 11.22 -20.28
CA ASN A 140 18.20 11.01 -20.34
C ASN A 140 18.63 9.74 -19.60
N VAL A 141 18.15 9.53 -18.39
CA VAL A 141 18.37 8.30 -17.61
C VAL A 141 17.94 7.05 -18.40
N LYS A 142 16.76 7.08 -19.03
CA LYS A 142 16.30 6.00 -19.93
C LYS A 142 17.24 5.79 -21.11
N LYS A 143 17.62 6.84 -21.82
CA LYS A 143 18.53 6.76 -22.96
C LYS A 143 19.85 6.10 -22.60
N ILE A 144 20.41 6.43 -21.43
CA ILE A 144 21.70 5.92 -20.96
C ILE A 144 21.55 4.46 -20.47
N GLY A 145 20.54 4.16 -19.67
CA GLY A 145 20.53 2.96 -18.83
C GLY A 145 19.48 1.91 -19.15
N GLU A 146 18.43 2.19 -19.93
CA GLU A 146 17.30 1.27 -20.09
C GLU A 146 17.73 -0.13 -20.57
N LYS A 147 18.59 -0.19 -21.57
CA LYS A 147 19.06 -1.47 -22.14
C LYS A 147 19.82 -2.30 -21.11
N LYS A 148 20.74 -1.67 -20.36
CA LYS A 148 21.51 -2.37 -19.29
C LYS A 148 20.60 -2.78 -18.14
N MET A 149 19.66 -1.93 -17.74
CA MET A 149 18.72 -2.22 -16.67
C MET A 149 17.80 -3.40 -17.03
N ARG A 150 17.32 -3.48 -18.27
CA ARG A 150 16.56 -4.64 -18.76
C ARG A 150 17.40 -5.92 -18.69
N SER A 151 18.67 -5.86 -19.08
CA SER A 151 19.58 -7.00 -18.98
C SER A 151 19.79 -7.41 -17.52
N ALA A 152 19.97 -6.46 -16.60
CA ALA A 152 20.09 -6.75 -15.18
C ALA A 152 18.82 -7.41 -14.62
N PHE A 153 17.63 -6.94 -15.00
CA PHE A 153 16.35 -7.53 -14.56
C PHE A 153 16.01 -8.88 -15.19
N SER A 154 16.72 -9.31 -16.22
CA SER A 154 16.57 -10.66 -16.77
C SER A 154 17.30 -11.74 -15.97
N ILE A 155 18.14 -11.35 -15.01
CA ILE A 155 18.85 -12.28 -14.13
C ILE A 155 17.89 -12.80 -13.07
N THR A 156 17.69 -14.11 -12.99
CA THR A 156 16.74 -14.74 -12.04
C THR A 156 17.31 -14.86 -10.63
N ASP A 157 18.61 -15.06 -10.48
CA ASP A 157 19.26 -15.06 -9.16
C ASP A 157 19.17 -13.68 -8.52
N LYS A 158 18.74 -13.62 -7.25
CA LYS A 158 18.50 -12.39 -6.54
C LYS A 158 19.77 -11.59 -6.27
N GLN A 159 20.86 -12.25 -5.90
CA GLN A 159 22.10 -11.57 -5.51
C GLN A 159 22.82 -11.04 -6.75
N GLU A 160 22.95 -11.85 -7.79
CA GLU A 160 23.55 -11.45 -9.08
C GLU A 160 22.76 -10.30 -9.72
N ARG A 161 21.44 -10.39 -9.72
CA ARG A 161 20.56 -9.33 -10.20
C ARG A 161 20.77 -8.03 -9.45
N GLN A 162 20.85 -8.08 -8.12
CA GLN A 162 21.04 -6.88 -7.29
C GLN A 162 22.42 -6.24 -7.55
N ALA A 163 23.45 -7.03 -7.70
CA ALA A 163 24.78 -6.55 -8.08
C ALA A 163 24.76 -5.86 -9.45
N SER A 164 24.14 -6.48 -10.45
CA SER A 164 24.03 -5.95 -11.82
C SER A 164 23.18 -4.67 -11.88
N VAL A 165 22.10 -4.58 -11.08
CA VAL A 165 21.29 -3.35 -10.94
C VAL A 165 22.12 -2.23 -10.34
N THR A 166 22.90 -2.51 -9.29
CA THR A 166 23.78 -1.53 -8.64
C THR A 166 24.84 -1.02 -9.61
N GLU A 167 25.51 -1.92 -10.32
CA GLU A 167 26.49 -1.56 -11.37
C GLU A 167 25.86 -0.68 -12.45
N THR A 168 24.64 -1.01 -12.86
CA THR A 168 23.91 -0.23 -13.87
C THR A 168 23.56 1.18 -13.36
N ARG A 169 23.19 1.31 -12.10
CA ARG A 169 22.95 2.63 -11.49
C ARG A 169 24.21 3.49 -11.48
N GLU A 170 25.33 2.92 -11.08
CA GLU A 170 26.61 3.64 -11.11
C GLU A 170 27.06 3.98 -12.54
N PHE A 171 26.84 3.09 -13.50
CA PHE A 171 27.07 3.39 -14.92
C PHE A 171 26.20 4.58 -15.39
N ILE A 172 24.91 4.63 -15.03
CA ILE A 172 24.06 5.75 -15.41
C ILE A 172 24.62 7.04 -14.80
N LYS A 173 24.91 7.04 -13.52
CA LYS A 173 25.50 8.21 -12.84
C LYS A 173 26.79 8.70 -13.50
N SER A 174 27.66 7.78 -13.90
CA SER A 174 28.94 8.13 -14.56
C SER A 174 28.78 8.82 -15.92
N LYS A 175 27.58 8.81 -16.49
CA LYS A 175 27.27 9.40 -17.81
C LYS A 175 26.39 10.66 -17.72
N LEU A 176 25.92 11.00 -16.55
CA LEU A 176 25.15 12.21 -16.29
C LEU A 176 26.09 13.41 -16.11
N SER A 177 25.59 14.61 -16.40
CA SER A 177 26.29 15.85 -16.10
C SER A 177 26.29 16.13 -14.58
N GLU A 178 27.17 17.04 -14.14
CA GLU A 178 27.20 17.46 -12.73
C GLU A 178 25.85 18.02 -12.27
N GLU A 179 25.21 18.84 -13.10
CA GLU A 179 23.86 19.38 -12.83
C GLU A 179 22.80 18.27 -12.65
N GLU A 180 22.84 17.23 -13.49
CA GLU A 180 21.91 16.10 -13.39
C GLU A 180 22.20 15.20 -12.19
N LEU A 181 23.46 15.12 -11.75
CA LEU A 181 23.84 14.35 -10.54
C LEU A 181 23.38 15.04 -9.27
N GLU A 182 23.33 16.37 -9.25
CA GLU A 182 22.87 17.17 -8.12
C GLU A 182 21.34 17.37 -8.12
N ASP A 183 20.62 16.95 -9.18
CA ASP A 183 19.16 17.07 -9.24
C ASP A 183 18.50 16.24 -8.14
N PRO A 184 17.70 16.87 -7.24
CA PRO A 184 17.01 16.16 -6.16
C PRO A 184 16.04 15.06 -6.66
N ASN A 185 15.63 15.12 -7.93
CA ASN A 185 14.72 14.14 -8.53
C ASN A 185 15.45 12.96 -9.19
N LEU A 186 16.78 12.89 -9.17
CA LEU A 186 17.52 11.79 -9.79
C LEU A 186 17.09 10.42 -9.25
N GLY A 187 16.90 10.32 -7.92
CA GLY A 187 16.40 9.11 -7.29
C GLY A 187 15.02 8.70 -7.80
N SER A 188 14.14 9.66 -8.02
CA SER A 188 12.79 9.44 -8.55
C SER A 188 12.83 9.02 -10.02
N ALA A 189 13.70 9.63 -10.83
CA ALA A 189 13.89 9.27 -12.24
C ALA A 189 14.40 7.82 -12.38
N MET A 190 15.39 7.43 -11.56
CA MET A 190 15.93 6.07 -11.52
C MET A 190 14.85 5.05 -11.14
N LYS A 191 14.12 5.31 -10.05
CA LYS A 191 12.99 4.44 -9.62
C LYS A 191 11.91 4.33 -10.69
N LYS A 192 11.61 5.42 -11.40
CA LYS A 192 10.58 5.41 -12.46
C LYS A 192 11.03 4.63 -13.69
N LEU A 193 12.34 4.64 -14.03
CA LEU A 193 12.92 3.76 -15.04
C LEU A 193 12.76 2.30 -14.63
N GLU A 194 13.22 1.92 -13.44
CA GLU A 194 13.19 0.54 -12.94
C GLU A 194 11.75 0.00 -12.84
N ALA A 195 10.87 0.76 -12.22
CA ALA A 195 9.46 0.38 -12.09
C ALA A 195 8.76 0.24 -13.46
N GLY A 196 9.08 1.12 -14.41
CA GLY A 196 8.54 1.05 -15.77
C GLY A 196 8.95 -0.21 -16.51
N ILE A 197 10.20 -0.65 -16.33
CA ILE A 197 10.69 -1.92 -16.92
C ILE A 197 10.00 -3.09 -16.24
N LEU A 198 10.11 -3.21 -14.91
CA LEU A 198 9.58 -4.35 -14.16
C LEU A 198 8.07 -4.55 -14.35
N ARG A 199 7.29 -3.49 -14.13
CA ARG A 199 5.82 -3.56 -14.26
C ARG A 199 5.41 -3.80 -15.71
N GLY A 200 6.09 -3.13 -16.66
CA GLY A 200 5.82 -3.31 -18.08
C GLY A 200 6.07 -4.73 -18.56
N ASP A 201 7.13 -5.36 -18.08
CA ASP A 201 7.50 -6.73 -18.45
C ASP A 201 6.54 -7.76 -17.83
N VAL A 202 6.10 -7.56 -16.57
CA VAL A 202 5.08 -8.41 -15.93
C VAL A 202 3.74 -8.32 -16.66
N VAL A 203 3.29 -7.10 -16.96
CA VAL A 203 1.99 -6.88 -17.63
C VAL A 203 1.99 -7.44 -19.06
N LYS A 204 3.09 -7.32 -19.80
CA LYS A 204 3.19 -7.79 -21.18
C LYS A 204 3.55 -9.26 -21.30
N GLY A 205 4.45 -9.72 -20.46
CA GLY A 205 5.06 -11.05 -20.57
C GLY A 205 4.55 -12.08 -19.56
N GLY A 206 3.79 -11.67 -18.55
CA GLY A 206 3.23 -12.54 -17.52
C GLY A 206 4.28 -13.24 -16.63
N LYS A 207 5.55 -12.83 -16.69
CA LYS A 207 6.62 -13.39 -15.84
C LYS A 207 7.10 -12.38 -14.82
N ARG A 208 7.25 -12.83 -13.58
CA ARG A 208 7.85 -12.05 -12.51
C ARG A 208 9.39 -12.07 -12.62
N ILE A 209 10.04 -11.17 -11.92
CA ILE A 209 11.49 -10.98 -11.91
C ILE A 209 12.27 -12.24 -11.46
N ASP A 210 11.67 -13.11 -10.69
CA ASP A 210 12.22 -14.38 -10.22
C ASP A 210 11.86 -15.57 -11.13
N GLY A 211 11.27 -15.30 -12.31
CA GLY A 211 10.90 -16.29 -13.31
C GLY A 211 9.54 -16.95 -13.10
N ARG A 212 8.84 -16.71 -11.98
CA ARG A 212 7.50 -17.23 -11.75
C ARG A 212 6.48 -16.61 -12.69
N SER A 213 5.37 -17.31 -12.92
CA SER A 213 4.18 -16.75 -13.54
C SER A 213 3.43 -15.82 -12.55
N THR A 214 2.38 -15.17 -13.00
CA THR A 214 1.53 -14.33 -12.14
C THR A 214 0.72 -15.12 -11.13
N THR A 215 0.51 -16.42 -11.37
CA THR A 215 -0.27 -17.34 -10.51
C THR A 215 0.60 -18.27 -9.66
N ASP A 216 1.91 -18.32 -9.89
CA ASP A 216 2.79 -19.20 -9.13
C ASP A 216 2.98 -18.68 -7.69
N ILE A 217 2.77 -19.56 -6.72
CA ILE A 217 3.02 -19.29 -5.31
C ILE A 217 4.51 -19.47 -5.02
N ARG A 218 5.07 -18.57 -4.18
CA ARG A 218 6.46 -18.69 -3.74
C ARG A 218 6.61 -19.94 -2.86
N GLN A 219 7.63 -20.73 -3.14
CA GLN A 219 7.97 -21.89 -2.31
C GLN A 219 8.32 -21.43 -0.89
N ILE A 220 7.70 -22.06 0.10
CA ILE A 220 8.06 -21.88 1.51
C ILE A 220 9.23 -22.82 1.79
N VAL A 221 10.35 -22.25 2.23
CA VAL A 221 11.56 -22.99 2.63
C VAL A 221 11.76 -22.75 4.11
N SER A 222 11.76 -23.83 4.89
CA SER A 222 12.04 -23.82 6.34
C SER A 222 13.49 -24.19 6.59
#